data_d3d71d1e2caff0cdcd6547b82a4f8aa6
#
_entry.id   d3d71d1e2caff0cdcd6547b82a4f8aa6
#
_cell.length_a   1.000
_cell.length_b   1.000
_cell.length_c   1.000
_cell.angle_alpha   90.00
_cell.angle_beta   90.00
_cell.angle_gamma   90.00
#
_symmetry.space_group_name_H-M   'P 1'
#
loop_
_entity.id
_entity.type
_entity.pdbx_description
1 polymer ?
#
loop_
_entity_poly.entity_id
_entity_poly.type
_entity_poly.pdbx_seq_one_letter_code
_entity_poly.pdbx_strand_id
1 'polypeptide(L)'
;MPSKAHTAPHAAPKQGKIAPMTSPTPSAQTADLSDASIAAMLLAAGRGERMRPLTDTCPKPLLPVHGKPLMQWPLEALARGGCNRVVINTAWLGEQIAAQFGHVFGLQPSQAKREKLSNQEQPTSMELQYSHEGIDFGGALETAGGIARALPQLGEVFWVLAGDVFAPDFVFSPAAVARFVASDALAHLWLVPNPEHNLRGDFGLDANGLALSLPADDPRPRYTYSTIGLYRAALFAPPWCPIAPGNPDGIQAPLAPLLRAAMAQQRVTAELYTGRWTDVGTPERLQQLNSAQGPLP
;
A
#
# COMPACT_ATOMS: atom_id res chain seq x y z
N MET A 1 38.05 -78.41 33.67
CA MET A 1 38.22 -78.86 32.26
C MET A 1 37.31 -78.01 31.41
N PRO A 2 37.82 -77.01 30.60
CA PRO A 2 36.96 -76.07 29.86
C PRO A 2 36.60 -76.58 28.50
N SER A 3 35.32 -76.36 28.11
CA SER A 3 34.70 -76.63 26.81
C SER A 3 35.15 -75.60 25.79
N LYS A 4 35.57 -76.06 24.62
CA LYS A 4 36.00 -75.24 23.48
C LYS A 4 34.78 -74.72 22.73
N ALA A 5 34.60 -73.42 22.62
CA ALA A 5 33.68 -72.77 21.74
C ALA A 5 34.32 -72.62 20.35
N HIS A 6 33.60 -73.08 19.35
CA HIS A 6 33.93 -72.89 17.92
C HIS A 6 33.41 -71.49 17.45
N THR A 7 34.34 -70.67 16.99
CA THR A 7 34.02 -69.38 16.30
C THR A 7 33.91 -69.64 14.80
N ALA A 8 32.76 -69.33 14.22
CA ALA A 8 32.53 -69.25 12.77
C ALA A 8 32.92 -67.84 12.21
N PRO A 9 33.42 -67.73 10.97
CA PRO A 9 33.88 -66.46 10.44
C PRO A 9 32.77 -65.55 9.95
N HIS A 10 32.83 -64.30 10.35
CA HIS A 10 31.94 -63.23 9.91
C HIS A 10 32.19 -62.85 8.45
N ALA A 11 31.13 -62.91 7.60
CA ALA A 11 31.15 -62.41 6.24
C ALA A 11 31.00 -60.90 6.22
N ALA A 12 31.86 -60.19 5.50
CA ALA A 12 31.81 -58.76 5.30
C ALA A 12 30.61 -58.29 4.43
N PRO A 13 29.98 -57.15 4.75
CA PRO A 13 28.89 -56.64 3.96
C PRO A 13 29.38 -55.99 2.64
N LYS A 14 28.69 -56.31 1.54
CA LYS A 14 28.91 -55.73 0.21
C LYS A 14 28.55 -54.23 0.23
N GLN A 15 29.51 -53.39 -0.20
CA GLN A 15 29.27 -51.96 -0.45
C GLN A 15 28.30 -51.78 -1.64
N GLY A 16 27.11 -51.32 -1.35
CA GLY A 16 26.15 -50.84 -2.33
C GLY A 16 26.60 -49.46 -2.87
N LYS A 17 26.72 -49.33 -4.20
CA LYS A 17 26.94 -48.05 -4.89
C LYS A 17 25.76 -47.16 -4.64
N ILE A 18 25.97 -46.03 -3.93
CA ILE A 18 25.03 -44.95 -3.78
C ILE A 18 25.13 -44.09 -5.05
N ALA A 19 24.04 -44.03 -5.83
CA ALA A 19 23.89 -43.11 -6.92
C ALA A 19 23.78 -41.67 -6.38
N PRO A 20 24.35 -40.66 -7.07
CA PRO A 20 24.24 -39.28 -6.60
C PRO A 20 22.77 -38.81 -6.71
N MET A 21 22.20 -38.43 -5.56
CA MET A 21 20.92 -37.69 -5.51
C MET A 21 21.16 -36.29 -6.11
N THR A 22 20.61 -36.06 -7.30
CA THR A 22 20.47 -34.73 -7.84
C THR A 22 19.39 -34.00 -7.03
N SER A 23 19.80 -33.04 -6.23
CA SER A 23 18.89 -32.08 -5.60
C SER A 23 18.13 -31.33 -6.68
N PRO A 24 16.79 -31.19 -6.60
CA PRO A 24 16.08 -30.29 -7.49
C PRO A 24 16.47 -28.85 -7.13
N THR A 25 17.11 -28.16 -8.04
CA THR A 25 17.29 -26.72 -8.00
C THR A 25 15.89 -26.10 -8.02
N PRO A 26 15.50 -25.25 -7.08
CA PRO A 26 14.25 -24.52 -7.18
C PRO A 26 14.40 -23.56 -8.36
N SER A 27 13.74 -23.85 -9.46
CA SER A 27 13.52 -22.91 -10.54
C SER A 27 12.65 -21.79 -9.95
N ALA A 28 13.28 -20.67 -9.62
CA ALA A 28 12.59 -19.42 -9.41
C ALA A 28 11.87 -19.08 -10.72
N GLN A 29 10.58 -19.41 -10.78
CA GLN A 29 9.69 -18.82 -11.78
C GLN A 29 9.63 -17.33 -11.43
N THR A 30 10.44 -16.52 -12.12
CA THR A 30 10.18 -15.10 -12.27
C THR A 30 8.84 -14.99 -12.96
N ALA A 31 7.77 -14.80 -12.17
CA ALA A 31 6.47 -14.45 -12.72
C ALA A 31 6.69 -13.21 -13.60
N ASP A 32 6.34 -13.32 -14.85
CA ASP A 32 6.38 -12.22 -15.81
C ASP A 32 5.33 -11.19 -15.34
N LEU A 33 5.80 -10.18 -14.59
CA LEU A 33 4.98 -9.10 -14.05
C LEU A 33 4.64 -8.04 -15.11
N SER A 34 5.01 -8.27 -16.38
CA SER A 34 4.70 -7.35 -17.48
C SER A 34 3.19 -7.23 -17.76
N ASP A 35 2.39 -8.21 -17.32
CA ASP A 35 0.92 -8.26 -17.50
C ASP A 35 0.13 -8.31 -16.17
N ALA A 36 0.80 -8.37 -15.02
CA ALA A 36 0.15 -8.40 -13.73
C ALA A 36 -0.20 -6.97 -13.30
N SER A 37 -1.47 -6.59 -13.51
CA SER A 37 -1.96 -5.31 -12.97
C SER A 37 -1.87 -5.33 -11.44
N ILE A 38 -1.29 -4.26 -10.89
CA ILE A 38 -1.09 -4.08 -9.46
C ILE A 38 -2.40 -3.62 -8.79
N ALA A 39 -2.70 -4.19 -7.61
CA ALA A 39 -3.80 -3.71 -6.78
C ALA A 39 -3.39 -2.48 -5.95
N ALA A 40 -4.39 -1.74 -5.48
CA ALA A 40 -4.19 -0.66 -4.52
C ALA A 40 -5.13 -0.79 -3.33
N MET A 41 -4.73 -0.21 -2.18
CA MET A 41 -5.59 0.03 -1.05
C MET A 41 -5.76 1.53 -0.85
N LEU A 42 -7.02 1.97 -0.78
CA LEU A 42 -7.38 3.35 -0.49
C LEU A 42 -7.96 3.42 0.92
N LEU A 43 -7.26 4.13 1.82
CA LEU A 43 -7.62 4.25 3.22
C LEU A 43 -8.74 5.28 3.40
N ALA A 44 -9.93 4.83 3.75
CA ALA A 44 -11.13 5.67 3.86
C ALA A 44 -11.95 5.42 5.15
N ALA A 45 -11.42 4.66 6.11
CA ALA A 45 -12.12 4.29 7.35
C ALA A 45 -12.14 5.38 8.44
N GLY A 46 -11.37 6.47 8.25
CA GLY A 46 -11.24 7.53 9.26
C GLY A 46 -12.54 8.29 9.53
N ARG A 47 -12.84 8.56 10.82
CA ARG A 47 -14.02 9.35 11.24
C ARG A 47 -13.99 10.81 10.77
N GLY A 48 -12.78 11.38 10.58
CA GLY A 48 -12.64 12.78 10.18
C GLY A 48 -13.05 13.78 11.27
N GLU A 49 -12.75 13.51 12.56
CA GLU A 49 -13.16 14.33 13.71
C GLU A 49 -12.83 15.82 13.55
N ARG A 50 -11.65 16.15 13.04
CA ARG A 50 -11.21 17.53 12.84
C ARG A 50 -11.95 18.26 11.71
N MET A 51 -12.72 17.54 10.91
CA MET A 51 -13.51 18.08 9.79
C MET A 51 -14.97 18.39 10.20
N ARG A 52 -15.36 18.14 11.46
CA ARG A 52 -16.71 18.46 11.93
C ARG A 52 -17.00 19.95 11.82
N PRO A 53 -18.24 20.35 11.50
CA PRO A 53 -19.44 19.49 11.36
C PRO A 53 -19.59 18.83 9.96
N LEU A 54 -18.70 19.10 8.99
CA LEU A 54 -18.83 18.60 7.61
C LEU A 54 -18.91 17.06 7.56
N THR A 55 -18.17 16.39 8.46
CA THR A 55 -18.13 14.93 8.51
C THR A 55 -19.18 14.30 9.43
N ASP A 56 -20.13 15.05 9.93
CA ASP A 56 -21.26 14.48 10.69
C ASP A 56 -22.25 13.73 9.78
N THR A 57 -22.40 14.18 8.53
CA THR A 57 -23.34 13.64 7.56
C THR A 57 -22.73 13.18 6.23
N CYS A 58 -21.43 13.47 6.01
CA CYS A 58 -20.70 13.10 4.80
C CYS A 58 -19.33 12.53 5.17
N PRO A 59 -18.93 11.33 4.73
CA PRO A 59 -17.61 10.83 5.04
C PRO A 59 -16.55 11.69 4.34
N LYS A 60 -15.43 11.94 5.02
CA LYS A 60 -14.37 12.84 4.56
C LYS A 60 -13.92 12.60 3.10
N PRO A 61 -13.77 11.35 2.61
CA PRO A 61 -13.39 11.08 1.23
C PRO A 61 -14.38 11.58 0.18
N LEU A 62 -15.63 11.85 0.56
CA LEU A 62 -16.67 12.38 -0.33
C LEU A 62 -16.78 13.91 -0.31
N LEU A 63 -16.07 14.61 0.58
CA LEU A 63 -16.09 16.07 0.58
C LEU A 63 -15.57 16.63 -0.76
N PRO A 64 -16.22 17.65 -1.32
CA PRO A 64 -15.89 18.14 -2.66
C PRO A 64 -14.57 18.93 -2.65
N VAL A 65 -13.68 18.57 -3.57
CA VAL A 65 -12.45 19.30 -3.89
C VAL A 65 -12.48 19.59 -5.40
N HIS A 66 -12.47 20.88 -5.75
CA HIS A 66 -12.59 21.34 -7.13
C HIS A 66 -13.76 20.69 -7.90
N GLY A 67 -14.93 20.60 -7.25
CA GLY A 67 -16.18 20.14 -7.85
C GLY A 67 -16.37 18.63 -7.94
N LYS A 68 -15.45 17.80 -7.43
CA LYS A 68 -15.62 16.33 -7.36
C LYS A 68 -15.18 15.76 -6.00
N PRO A 69 -15.66 14.58 -5.59
CA PRO A 69 -15.24 13.94 -4.33
C PRO A 69 -13.73 13.85 -4.21
N LEU A 70 -13.18 14.15 -3.01
CA LEU A 70 -11.74 14.12 -2.75
C LEU A 70 -11.12 12.77 -3.16
N MET A 71 -11.76 11.65 -2.83
CA MET A 71 -11.29 10.31 -3.16
C MET A 71 -11.32 10.00 -4.67
N GLN A 72 -12.07 10.74 -5.47
CA GLN A 72 -12.11 10.53 -6.91
C GLN A 72 -10.78 10.88 -7.59
N TRP A 73 -10.03 11.84 -7.04
CA TRP A 73 -8.72 12.24 -7.57
C TRP A 73 -7.71 11.09 -7.58
N PRO A 74 -7.45 10.40 -6.44
CA PRO A 74 -6.58 9.24 -6.44
C PRO A 74 -7.14 8.06 -7.22
N LEU A 75 -8.46 7.82 -7.27
CA LEU A 75 -9.04 6.76 -8.09
C LEU A 75 -8.76 6.97 -9.58
N GLU A 76 -8.93 8.19 -10.08
CA GLU A 76 -8.59 8.52 -11.47
C GLU A 76 -7.09 8.38 -11.76
N ALA A 77 -6.22 8.78 -10.80
CA ALA A 77 -4.77 8.66 -10.96
C ALA A 77 -4.32 7.18 -10.96
N LEU A 78 -4.90 6.34 -10.10
CA LEU A 78 -4.66 4.89 -10.08
C LEU A 78 -5.11 4.23 -11.40
N ALA A 79 -6.28 4.58 -11.91
CA ALA A 79 -6.77 4.06 -13.17
C ALA A 79 -5.86 4.46 -14.34
N ARG A 80 -5.38 5.73 -14.38
CA ARG A 80 -4.38 6.18 -15.37
C ARG A 80 -3.05 5.43 -15.24
N GLY A 81 -2.68 5.01 -14.02
CA GLY A 81 -1.49 4.20 -13.73
C GLY A 81 -1.63 2.72 -14.06
N GLY A 82 -2.78 2.27 -14.57
CA GLY A 82 -3.02 0.88 -14.94
C GLY A 82 -3.44 -0.02 -13.77
N CYS A 83 -3.80 0.56 -12.62
CA CYS A 83 -4.40 -0.20 -11.53
C CYS A 83 -5.78 -0.71 -11.96
N ASN A 84 -6.05 -2.01 -11.78
CA ASN A 84 -7.33 -2.61 -12.17
C ASN A 84 -8.21 -3.00 -10.98
N ARG A 85 -7.69 -2.96 -9.76
CA ARG A 85 -8.43 -3.28 -8.54
C ARG A 85 -8.01 -2.36 -7.40
N VAL A 86 -8.99 -1.80 -6.69
CA VAL A 86 -8.76 -1.03 -5.47
C VAL A 86 -9.61 -1.60 -4.34
N VAL A 87 -8.99 -1.88 -3.21
CA VAL A 87 -9.67 -2.20 -1.96
C VAL A 87 -9.82 -0.92 -1.15
N ILE A 88 -11.04 -0.56 -0.79
CA ILE A 88 -11.36 0.64 -0.02
C ILE A 88 -11.81 0.19 1.37
N ASN A 89 -11.04 0.51 2.43
CA ASN A 89 -11.53 0.24 3.78
C ASN A 89 -12.50 1.35 4.22
N THR A 90 -13.56 0.95 4.89
CA THR A 90 -14.62 1.87 5.32
C THR A 90 -15.04 1.60 6.78
N ALA A 91 -15.34 2.66 7.53
CA ALA A 91 -15.93 2.55 8.85
C ALA A 91 -17.05 3.58 9.04
N TRP A 92 -16.71 4.85 9.17
CA TRP A 92 -17.71 5.91 9.34
C TRP A 92 -18.42 6.25 8.02
N LEU A 93 -19.74 6.11 7.97
CA LEU A 93 -20.60 6.38 6.81
C LEU A 93 -20.10 5.68 5.53
N GLY A 94 -19.52 4.49 5.68
CA GLY A 94 -18.87 3.77 4.57
C GLY A 94 -19.82 3.38 3.43
N GLU A 95 -21.10 3.18 3.74
CA GLU A 95 -22.14 2.90 2.75
C GLU A 95 -22.34 4.03 1.73
N GLN A 96 -22.11 5.29 2.14
CA GLN A 96 -22.18 6.43 1.21
C GLN A 96 -21.03 6.38 0.19
N ILE A 97 -19.85 5.88 0.58
CA ILE A 97 -18.72 5.72 -0.35
C ILE A 97 -19.06 4.67 -1.39
N ALA A 98 -19.59 3.51 -0.97
CA ALA A 98 -19.99 2.45 -1.87
C ALA A 98 -21.16 2.88 -2.78
N ALA A 99 -22.13 3.64 -2.26
CA ALA A 99 -23.22 4.20 -3.05
C ALA A 99 -22.74 5.20 -4.11
N GLN A 100 -21.72 6.01 -3.80
CA GLN A 100 -21.16 7.01 -4.71
C GLN A 100 -20.36 6.39 -5.87
N PHE A 101 -19.55 5.39 -5.61
CA PHE A 101 -18.59 4.86 -6.58
C PHE A 101 -18.96 3.48 -7.15
N GLY A 102 -19.89 2.75 -6.51
CA GLY A 102 -20.26 1.39 -6.93
C GLY A 102 -19.11 0.39 -6.84
N HIS A 103 -19.14 -0.64 -7.67
CA HIS A 103 -18.11 -1.69 -7.71
C HIS A 103 -17.20 -1.63 -8.94
N VAL A 104 -17.46 -0.69 -9.86
CA VAL A 104 -16.65 -0.50 -11.06
C VAL A 104 -16.44 1.00 -11.29
N PHE A 105 -15.20 1.40 -11.34
CA PHE A 105 -14.81 2.78 -11.62
C PHE A 105 -14.18 2.87 -13.01
N GLY A 106 -14.71 3.75 -13.86
CA GLY A 106 -14.21 3.99 -15.21
C GLY A 106 -13.79 5.44 -15.40
N LEU A 107 -12.67 5.67 -16.07
CA LEU A 107 -12.29 7.02 -16.52
C LEU A 107 -13.28 7.50 -17.58
N GLN A 108 -13.90 8.66 -17.35
CA GLN A 108 -14.66 9.32 -18.39
C GLN A 108 -13.68 9.87 -19.44
N PRO A 109 -13.79 9.49 -20.71
CA PRO A 109 -12.95 10.09 -21.75
C PRO A 109 -13.24 11.60 -21.80
N SER A 110 -12.21 12.44 -21.65
CA SER A 110 -12.38 13.87 -21.87
C SER A 110 -12.88 14.11 -23.30
N GLN A 111 -13.76 15.11 -23.52
CA GLN A 111 -14.32 15.40 -24.85
C GLN A 111 -13.22 15.56 -25.92
N ALA A 112 -12.06 16.12 -25.56
CA ALA A 112 -10.92 16.28 -26.46
C ALA A 112 -10.26 14.93 -26.88
N LYS A 113 -10.43 13.86 -26.12
CA LYS A 113 -9.97 12.51 -26.49
C LYS A 113 -11.00 11.73 -27.32
N ARG A 114 -12.30 12.05 -27.21
CA ARG A 114 -13.36 11.38 -27.97
C ARG A 114 -13.23 11.57 -29.49
N GLU A 115 -12.67 12.68 -29.94
CA GLU A 115 -12.44 12.95 -31.37
C GLU A 115 -11.21 12.24 -31.96
N LYS A 116 -10.28 11.73 -31.12
CA LYS A 116 -9.07 11.02 -31.55
C LYS A 116 -9.10 9.50 -31.38
N LEU A 117 -10.13 8.94 -30.74
CA LEU A 117 -10.26 7.48 -30.50
C LEU A 117 -11.09 6.80 -31.59
N SER A 118 -10.58 6.83 -32.81
CA SER A 118 -10.89 5.78 -33.79
C SER A 118 -9.76 4.73 -33.67
N ASN A 119 -10.05 3.59 -33.05
CA ASN A 119 -9.27 2.38 -32.85
C ASN A 119 -8.42 2.29 -31.55
N GLN A 120 -8.88 1.40 -30.66
CA GLN A 120 -8.10 0.64 -29.66
C GLN A 120 -7.62 1.36 -28.39
N GLU A 121 -8.51 1.93 -27.59
CA GLU A 121 -8.29 1.89 -26.14
C GLU A 121 -9.66 1.73 -25.46
N GLN A 122 -9.91 0.55 -24.90
CA GLN A 122 -11.09 0.33 -24.05
C GLN A 122 -10.97 1.24 -22.83
N PRO A 123 -12.06 1.83 -22.33
CA PRO A 123 -12.01 2.56 -21.07
C PRO A 123 -11.50 1.61 -20.00
N THR A 124 -10.36 1.96 -19.38
CA THR A 124 -9.79 1.15 -18.30
C THR A 124 -10.78 1.17 -17.15
N SER A 125 -11.51 0.07 -16.97
CA SER A 125 -12.39 -0.12 -15.82
C SER A 125 -11.57 -0.72 -14.68
N MET A 126 -11.79 -0.21 -13.48
CA MET A 126 -11.13 -0.62 -12.26
C MET A 126 -12.19 -1.21 -11.31
N GLU A 127 -11.94 -2.40 -10.79
CA GLU A 127 -12.78 -3.03 -9.78
C GLU A 127 -12.60 -2.34 -8.43
N LEU A 128 -13.71 -2.00 -7.76
CA LEU A 128 -13.74 -1.48 -6.40
C LEU A 128 -14.29 -2.53 -5.45
N GLN A 129 -13.50 -2.90 -4.47
CA GLN A 129 -13.88 -3.81 -3.38
C GLN A 129 -13.88 -3.05 -2.05
N TYR A 130 -14.79 -3.38 -1.16
CA TYR A 130 -14.95 -2.67 0.12
C TYR A 130 -14.63 -3.58 1.30
N SER A 131 -13.75 -3.09 2.19
CA SER A 131 -13.45 -3.71 3.47
C SER A 131 -14.22 -2.96 4.57
N HIS A 132 -15.35 -3.54 5.00
CA HIS A 132 -16.32 -2.89 5.91
C HIS A 132 -15.91 -3.03 7.38
N GLU A 133 -14.84 -2.31 7.79
CA GLU A 133 -14.33 -2.37 9.17
C GLU A 133 -15.36 -1.91 10.20
N GLY A 134 -16.11 -0.84 9.89
CA GLY A 134 -17.14 -0.31 10.77
C GLY A 134 -18.30 -1.27 11.03
N ILE A 135 -18.73 -2.01 10.01
CA ILE A 135 -19.81 -3.00 10.13
C ILE A 135 -19.33 -4.22 10.90
N ASP A 136 -18.15 -4.73 10.57
CA ASP A 136 -17.67 -6.00 11.08
C ASP A 136 -17.05 -5.89 12.49
N PHE A 137 -16.46 -4.72 12.83
CA PHE A 137 -15.71 -4.52 14.07
C PHE A 137 -16.12 -3.27 14.85
N GLY A 138 -17.12 -2.52 14.40
CA GLY A 138 -17.62 -1.32 15.08
C GLY A 138 -16.76 -0.07 14.91
N GLY A 139 -15.64 -0.12 14.18
CA GLY A 139 -14.74 1.03 13.95
C GLY A 139 -13.58 0.72 13.02
N ALA A 140 -12.74 1.74 12.78
CA ALA A 140 -11.55 1.61 11.98
C ALA A 140 -10.48 0.74 12.68
N LEU A 141 -9.78 -0.08 11.91
CA LEU A 141 -8.71 -0.99 12.40
C LEU A 141 -7.32 -0.35 12.40
N GLU A 142 -7.24 0.96 12.23
CA GLU A 142 -5.98 1.66 11.98
C GLU A 142 -5.30 1.19 10.68
N THR A 143 -4.19 1.82 10.30
CA THR A 143 -3.64 1.60 8.96
C THR A 143 -3.11 0.19 8.76
N ALA A 144 -2.29 -0.34 9.68
CA ALA A 144 -1.73 -1.69 9.51
C ALA A 144 -2.78 -2.79 9.73
N GLY A 145 -3.71 -2.60 10.68
CA GLY A 145 -4.83 -3.52 10.91
C GLY A 145 -5.76 -3.60 9.71
N GLY A 146 -6.06 -2.46 9.08
CA GLY A 146 -6.87 -2.38 7.85
C GLY A 146 -6.17 -3.00 6.65
N ILE A 147 -4.87 -2.76 6.47
CA ILE A 147 -4.08 -3.41 5.40
C ILE A 147 -4.04 -4.93 5.64
N ALA A 148 -3.75 -5.39 6.85
CA ALA A 148 -3.74 -6.82 7.18
C ALA A 148 -5.08 -7.49 6.85
N ARG A 149 -6.21 -6.79 7.07
CA ARG A 149 -7.54 -7.25 6.68
C ARG A 149 -7.69 -7.38 5.15
N ALA A 150 -7.18 -6.43 4.41
CA ALA A 150 -7.28 -6.38 2.96
C ALA A 150 -6.27 -7.30 2.22
N LEU A 151 -5.24 -7.82 2.90
CA LEU A 151 -4.15 -8.59 2.28
C LEU A 151 -4.61 -9.70 1.32
N PRO A 152 -5.66 -10.50 1.62
CA PRO A 152 -6.12 -11.55 0.70
C PRO A 152 -6.56 -11.03 -0.68
N GLN A 153 -6.83 -9.72 -0.79
CA GLN A 153 -7.30 -9.05 -2.00
C GLN A 153 -6.22 -8.22 -2.71
N LEU A 154 -5.07 -7.96 -2.04
CA LEU A 154 -4.05 -7.01 -2.50
C LEU A 154 -2.91 -7.65 -3.31
N GLY A 155 -2.62 -8.93 -3.11
CA GLY A 155 -1.49 -9.60 -3.75
C GLY A 155 -0.16 -9.35 -3.05
N GLU A 156 0.95 -9.71 -3.71
CA GLU A 156 2.29 -9.66 -3.11
C GLU A 156 2.82 -8.22 -2.99
N VAL A 157 2.59 -7.41 -4.01
CA VAL A 157 2.99 -5.99 -4.06
C VAL A 157 1.76 -5.15 -4.40
N PHE A 158 1.57 -4.05 -3.70
CA PHE A 158 0.40 -3.20 -3.86
C PHE A 158 0.70 -1.75 -3.45
N TRP A 159 -0.10 -0.83 -4.01
CA TRP A 159 -0.14 0.56 -3.58
C TRP A 159 -0.97 0.71 -2.31
N VAL A 160 -0.57 1.63 -1.43
CA VAL A 160 -1.43 2.13 -0.34
C VAL A 160 -1.41 3.65 -0.38
N LEU A 161 -2.57 4.26 -0.22
CA LEU A 161 -2.70 5.70 -0.13
C LEU A 161 -3.92 6.09 0.71
N ALA A 162 -3.86 7.29 1.30
CA ALA A 162 -5.00 7.81 2.06
C ALA A 162 -6.03 8.48 1.13
N GLY A 163 -7.31 8.23 1.39
CA GLY A 163 -8.44 8.81 0.66
C GLY A 163 -8.73 10.28 0.99
N ASP A 164 -7.92 10.88 1.86
CA ASP A 164 -8.01 12.29 2.28
C ASP A 164 -6.86 13.16 1.78
N VAL A 165 -6.05 12.63 0.87
CA VAL A 165 -4.94 13.34 0.24
C VAL A 165 -5.30 13.81 -1.15
N PHE A 166 -5.00 15.08 -1.42
CA PHE A 166 -5.06 15.69 -2.74
C PHE A 166 -3.65 15.80 -3.31
N ALA A 167 -3.33 14.95 -4.29
CA ALA A 167 -2.05 14.94 -5.00
C ALA A 167 -2.32 14.76 -6.52
N PRO A 168 -2.86 15.80 -7.19
CA PRO A 168 -3.42 15.67 -8.54
C PRO A 168 -2.36 15.34 -9.60
N ASP A 169 -1.10 15.68 -9.36
CA ASP A 169 0.03 15.45 -10.28
C ASP A 169 0.78 14.16 -10.00
N PHE A 170 0.35 13.38 -8.99
CA PHE A 170 1.03 12.14 -8.66
C PHE A 170 0.77 11.07 -9.73
N VAL A 171 1.84 10.42 -10.19
CA VAL A 171 1.79 9.37 -11.21
C VAL A 171 2.06 8.01 -10.58
N PHE A 172 1.05 7.15 -10.56
CA PHE A 172 1.20 5.74 -10.16
C PHE A 172 1.92 4.95 -11.26
N SER A 173 3.24 5.06 -11.30
CA SER A 173 4.05 4.60 -12.42
C SER A 173 4.32 3.09 -12.38
N PRO A 174 4.05 2.33 -13.45
CA PRO A 174 4.49 0.94 -13.60
C PRO A 174 6.01 0.78 -13.44
N ALA A 175 6.80 1.77 -13.88
CA ALA A 175 8.25 1.77 -13.71
C ALA A 175 8.68 1.86 -12.23
N ALA A 176 7.95 2.60 -11.39
CA ALA A 176 8.18 2.61 -9.94
C ALA A 176 7.89 1.24 -9.32
N VAL A 177 6.80 0.59 -9.74
CA VAL A 177 6.47 -0.79 -9.34
C VAL A 177 7.58 -1.75 -9.72
N ALA A 178 8.05 -1.70 -10.97
CA ALA A 178 9.12 -2.59 -11.45
C ALA A 178 10.42 -2.41 -10.66
N ARG A 179 10.82 -1.17 -10.37
CA ARG A 179 11.99 -0.88 -9.51
C ARG A 179 11.80 -1.44 -8.10
N PHE A 180 10.62 -1.26 -7.51
CA PHE A 180 10.32 -1.77 -6.18
C PHE A 180 10.34 -3.29 -6.14
N VAL A 181 9.73 -3.96 -7.12
CA VAL A 181 9.73 -5.43 -7.25
C VAL A 181 11.15 -5.98 -7.38
N ALA A 182 12.03 -5.31 -8.12
CA ALA A 182 13.43 -5.71 -8.29
C ALA A 182 14.30 -5.47 -7.04
N SER A 183 13.80 -4.75 -6.04
CA SER A 183 14.52 -4.46 -4.79
C SER A 183 14.17 -5.45 -3.68
N ASP A 184 14.96 -5.44 -2.60
CA ASP A 184 14.66 -6.18 -1.37
C ASP A 184 13.80 -5.37 -0.38
N ALA A 185 13.36 -4.18 -0.73
CA ALA A 185 12.57 -3.32 0.14
C ALA A 185 11.20 -3.93 0.47
N LEU A 186 10.74 -3.73 1.70
CA LEU A 186 9.40 -4.11 2.17
C LEU A 186 8.38 -2.98 1.97
N ALA A 187 8.87 -1.74 1.89
CA ALA A 187 8.06 -0.58 1.53
C ALA A 187 8.91 0.44 0.76
N HIS A 188 8.25 1.20 -0.10
CA HIS A 188 8.79 2.41 -0.73
C HIS A 188 7.82 3.57 -0.48
N LEU A 189 8.32 4.66 0.12
CA LEU A 189 7.50 5.78 0.58
C LEU A 189 7.75 7.03 -0.26
N TRP A 190 6.70 7.75 -0.60
CA TRP A 190 6.83 9.12 -1.11
C TRP A 190 6.77 10.10 0.05
N LEU A 191 7.84 10.85 0.25
CA LEU A 191 7.95 11.88 1.26
C LEU A 191 7.69 13.25 0.60
N VAL A 192 7.15 14.18 1.36
CA VAL A 192 6.90 15.56 0.91
C VAL A 192 7.57 16.58 1.85
N PRO A 193 7.85 17.78 1.37
CA PRO A 193 8.24 18.89 2.26
C PRO A 193 7.23 19.06 3.39
N ASN A 194 7.72 19.42 4.57
CA ASN A 194 6.87 19.52 5.75
C ASN A 194 5.84 20.64 5.62
N PRO A 195 4.53 20.32 5.68
CA PRO A 195 3.50 21.34 5.74
C PRO A 195 3.50 22.05 7.10
N GLU A 196 2.87 23.22 7.19
CA GLU A 196 2.83 24.04 8.42
C GLU A 196 2.34 23.30 9.67
N HIS A 197 1.45 22.32 9.50
CA HIS A 197 0.90 21.53 10.60
C HIS A 197 1.75 20.30 10.98
N ASN A 198 2.83 19.99 10.25
CA ASN A 198 3.79 18.93 10.57
C ASN A 198 5.23 19.37 10.33
N LEU A 199 5.66 20.47 10.96
CA LEU A 199 7.01 21.02 10.80
C LEU A 199 8.12 20.06 11.22
N ARG A 200 7.82 19.08 12.07
CA ARG A 200 8.82 18.10 12.54
C ARG A 200 9.09 17.00 11.51
N GLY A 201 8.17 16.77 10.59
CA GLY A 201 8.21 15.63 9.67
C GLY A 201 8.15 14.27 10.37
N ASP A 202 8.12 13.21 9.59
CA ASP A 202 7.94 11.85 10.07
C ASP A 202 9.24 11.02 9.94
N PHE A 203 9.90 11.09 8.77
CA PHE A 203 11.05 10.25 8.42
C PHE A 203 12.17 11.05 7.77
N GLY A 204 13.41 10.64 8.02
CA GLY A 204 14.58 11.11 7.27
C GLY A 204 14.71 10.38 5.93
N LEU A 205 15.55 10.95 5.06
CA LEU A 205 15.92 10.37 3.77
C LEU A 205 17.43 10.48 3.63
N ASP A 206 18.09 9.35 3.33
CA ASP A 206 19.54 9.37 3.09
C ASP A 206 19.88 9.51 1.59
N ALA A 207 21.17 9.64 1.30
CA ALA A 207 21.66 9.80 -0.07
C ALA A 207 21.48 8.55 -0.94
N ASN A 208 21.22 7.39 -0.34
CA ASN A 208 20.99 6.13 -1.03
C ASN A 208 19.50 5.86 -1.28
N GLY A 209 18.61 6.77 -0.86
CA GLY A 209 17.18 6.60 -0.97
C GLY A 209 16.58 5.72 0.12
N LEU A 210 17.26 5.53 1.26
CA LEU A 210 16.71 4.83 2.41
C LEU A 210 15.93 5.78 3.31
N ALA A 211 14.73 5.37 3.70
CA ALA A 211 13.95 6.06 4.72
C ALA A 211 14.53 5.77 6.11
N LEU A 212 14.63 6.80 6.95
CA LEU A 212 15.26 6.73 8.26
C LEU A 212 14.26 7.06 9.38
N SER A 213 14.23 6.20 10.39
CA SER A 213 13.56 6.50 11.66
C SER A 213 14.54 7.22 12.59
N LEU A 214 14.54 8.55 12.52
CA LEU A 214 15.51 9.38 13.27
C LEU A 214 15.04 9.56 14.72
N PRO A 215 15.94 9.57 15.73
CA PRO A 215 15.65 10.03 17.09
C PRO A 215 15.16 11.47 17.13
N ALA A 216 14.43 11.87 18.16
CA ALA A 216 13.81 13.20 18.23
C ALA A 216 14.82 14.36 18.19
N ASP A 217 16.02 14.14 18.71
CA ASP A 217 17.16 15.07 18.82
C ASP A 217 18.13 15.00 17.62
N ASP A 218 17.89 14.11 16.66
CA ASP A 218 18.74 13.98 15.48
C ASP A 218 18.60 15.24 14.59
N PRO A 219 19.73 15.92 14.23
CA PRO A 219 19.70 17.15 13.47
C PRO A 219 19.40 16.99 11.98
N ARG A 220 19.40 15.77 11.46
CA ARG A 220 19.13 15.52 10.04
C ARG A 220 17.69 15.89 9.68
N PRO A 221 17.45 16.36 8.45
CA PRO A 221 16.13 16.76 8.01
C PRO A 221 15.17 15.57 8.00
N ARG A 222 13.92 15.82 8.40
CA ARG A 222 12.79 14.92 8.23
C ARG A 222 11.82 15.52 7.24
N TYR A 223 11.10 14.66 6.59
CA TYR A 223 10.05 14.99 5.65
C TYR A 223 8.75 14.33 6.10
N THR A 224 7.63 14.88 5.68
CA THR A 224 6.32 14.32 5.96
C THR A 224 6.05 13.12 5.05
N TYR A 225 5.55 12.01 5.60
CA TYR A 225 5.08 10.90 4.79
C TYR A 225 3.76 11.28 4.11
N SER A 226 3.76 11.27 2.78
CA SER A 226 2.60 11.66 1.96
C SER A 226 1.40 10.74 2.10
N THR A 227 1.55 9.63 2.81
CA THR A 227 0.63 8.49 2.85
C THR A 227 0.50 7.72 1.52
N ILE A 228 1.34 8.00 0.53
CA ILE A 228 1.44 7.23 -0.70
C ILE A 228 2.67 6.33 -0.61
N GLY A 229 2.49 5.03 -0.85
CA GLY A 229 3.59 4.06 -0.81
C GLY A 229 3.30 2.78 -1.56
N LEU A 230 4.37 2.08 -1.94
CA LEU A 230 4.35 0.68 -2.38
C LEU A 230 4.73 -0.21 -1.21
N TYR A 231 4.07 -1.34 -1.10
CA TYR A 231 4.26 -2.28 0.00
C TYR A 231 4.33 -3.71 -0.50
N ARG A 232 5.14 -4.54 0.19
CA ARG A 232 5.06 -5.99 0.07
C ARG A 232 4.16 -6.57 1.16
N ALA A 233 3.39 -7.57 0.82
CA ALA A 233 2.62 -8.36 1.79
C ALA A 233 3.49 -8.90 2.93
N ALA A 234 4.75 -9.19 2.66
CA ALA A 234 5.73 -9.66 3.65
C ALA A 234 5.95 -8.69 4.82
N LEU A 235 5.73 -7.38 4.67
CA LEU A 235 5.76 -6.42 5.78
C LEU A 235 4.64 -6.67 6.81
N PHE A 236 3.53 -7.25 6.34
CA PHE A 236 2.34 -7.54 7.15
C PHE A 236 2.27 -9.01 7.58
N ALA A 237 3.40 -9.68 7.66
CA ALA A 237 3.57 -11.05 8.12
C ALA A 237 4.68 -11.12 9.19
N PRO A 238 4.76 -12.21 10.00
CA PRO A 238 5.89 -12.39 10.91
C PRO A 238 7.24 -12.31 10.16
N PRO A 239 8.29 -11.75 10.77
CA PRO A 239 8.38 -11.24 12.15
C PRO A 239 7.89 -9.78 12.32
N TRP A 240 7.46 -9.08 11.26
CA TRP A 240 7.13 -7.67 11.29
C TRP A 240 5.75 -7.40 11.89
N CYS A 241 4.76 -8.18 11.48
CA CYS A 241 3.37 -8.03 11.88
C CYS A 241 2.83 -9.37 12.38
N PRO A 242 2.29 -9.43 13.61
CA PRO A 242 1.73 -10.67 14.15
C PRO A 242 0.27 -10.90 13.73
N ILE A 243 -0.35 -9.95 13.00
CA ILE A 243 -1.75 -10.03 12.60
C ILE A 243 -1.90 -11.03 11.45
N ALA A 244 -2.79 -11.99 11.59
CA ALA A 244 -3.08 -12.94 10.54
C ALA A 244 -3.67 -12.24 9.30
N PRO A 245 -3.34 -12.66 8.06
CA PRO A 245 -3.97 -12.14 6.85
C PRO A 245 -5.50 -12.23 6.92
N GLY A 246 -6.20 -11.18 6.51
CA GLY A 246 -7.65 -11.06 6.68
C GLY A 246 -8.07 -10.48 8.03
N ASN A 247 -7.16 -10.36 9.00
CA ASN A 247 -7.39 -9.80 10.33
C ASN A 247 -8.75 -10.21 10.93
N PRO A 248 -9.00 -11.51 11.13
CA PRO A 248 -10.32 -12.00 11.54
C PRO A 248 -10.75 -11.52 12.93
N ASP A 249 -9.77 -11.18 13.77
CA ASP A 249 -10.01 -10.72 15.15
C ASP A 249 -10.21 -9.20 15.24
N GLY A 250 -10.14 -8.46 14.13
CA GLY A 250 -10.30 -7.01 14.10
C GLY A 250 -9.25 -6.25 14.89
N ILE A 251 -8.01 -6.73 14.89
CA ILE A 251 -6.89 -6.10 15.63
C ILE A 251 -6.60 -4.73 15.06
N GLN A 252 -6.66 -3.70 15.89
CA GLN A 252 -6.24 -2.35 15.54
C GLN A 252 -4.73 -2.23 15.66
N ALA A 253 -4.08 -1.76 14.58
CA ALA A 253 -2.63 -1.58 14.58
C ALA A 253 -2.20 -0.40 13.69
N PRO A 254 -1.36 0.52 14.22
CA PRO A 254 -0.77 1.60 13.45
C PRO A 254 0.34 1.09 12.53
N LEU A 255 0.53 1.75 11.37
CA LEU A 255 1.55 1.37 10.39
C LEU A 255 2.97 1.81 10.81
N ALA A 256 3.10 2.95 11.50
CA ALA A 256 4.40 3.55 11.78
C ALA A 256 5.38 2.64 12.55
N PRO A 257 4.97 1.83 13.54
CA PRO A 257 5.87 0.87 14.19
C PRO A 257 6.46 -0.17 13.24
N LEU A 258 5.67 -0.70 12.30
CA LEU A 258 6.13 -1.66 11.30
C LEU A 258 7.17 -1.04 10.38
N LEU A 259 6.88 0.17 9.89
CA LEU A 259 7.83 0.92 9.06
C LEU A 259 9.15 1.18 9.79
N ARG A 260 9.10 1.62 11.05
CA ARG A 260 10.31 1.89 11.84
C ARG A 260 11.13 0.63 12.08
N ALA A 261 10.48 -0.50 12.36
CA ALA A 261 11.16 -1.79 12.50
C ALA A 261 11.86 -2.20 11.19
N ALA A 262 11.19 -2.04 10.05
CA ALA A 262 11.76 -2.33 8.74
C ALA A 262 12.87 -1.33 8.35
N MET A 263 12.74 -0.03 8.68
CA MET A 263 13.79 0.99 8.50
C MET A 263 15.05 0.65 9.27
N ALA A 264 14.94 0.13 10.49
CA ALA A 264 16.09 -0.30 11.30
C ALA A 264 16.90 -1.43 10.63
N GLN A 265 16.29 -2.16 9.69
CA GLN A 265 16.93 -3.19 8.88
C GLN A 265 17.16 -2.75 7.42
N GLN A 266 17.08 -1.43 7.14
CA GLN A 266 17.28 -0.86 5.79
C GLN A 266 16.35 -1.45 4.72
N ARG A 267 15.14 -1.88 5.12
CA ARG A 267 14.15 -2.50 4.24
C ARG A 267 13.05 -1.54 3.79
N VAL A 268 13.23 -0.22 4.01
CA VAL A 268 12.31 0.83 3.54
C VAL A 268 13.08 1.85 2.72
N THR A 269 12.69 2.00 1.47
CA THR A 269 13.22 3.04 0.59
C THR A 269 12.24 4.21 0.53
N ALA A 270 12.72 5.40 0.12
CA ALA A 270 11.85 6.54 -0.12
C ALA A 270 12.42 7.47 -1.19
N GLU A 271 11.55 8.30 -1.73
CA GLU A 271 11.92 9.42 -2.59
C GLU A 271 11.14 10.69 -2.21
N LEU A 272 11.68 11.86 -2.52
CA LEU A 272 11.03 13.14 -2.25
C LEU A 272 10.12 13.51 -3.42
N TYR A 273 8.82 13.66 -3.13
CA TYR A 273 7.82 14.17 -4.06
C TYR A 273 7.63 15.67 -3.83
N THR A 274 7.87 16.47 -4.85
CA THR A 274 7.77 17.94 -4.82
C THR A 274 6.60 18.49 -5.64
N GLY A 275 5.74 17.62 -6.17
CA GLY A 275 4.49 18.03 -6.82
C GLY A 275 3.45 18.54 -5.81
N ARG A 276 2.28 18.95 -6.32
CA ARG A 276 1.19 19.40 -5.44
C ARG A 276 0.72 18.27 -4.53
N TRP A 277 0.73 18.54 -3.24
CA TRP A 277 0.27 17.61 -2.23
C TRP A 277 -0.36 18.36 -1.05
N THR A 278 -1.51 17.89 -0.59
CA THR A 278 -2.19 18.42 0.61
C THR A 278 -3.01 17.31 1.26
N ASP A 279 -2.84 17.12 2.56
CA ASP A 279 -3.80 16.36 3.36
C ASP A 279 -4.96 17.28 3.76
N VAL A 280 -6.17 16.87 3.44
CA VAL A 280 -7.38 17.65 3.74
C VAL A 280 -7.86 17.31 5.16
N GLY A 281 -7.14 17.81 6.16
CA GLY A 281 -7.35 17.46 7.57
C GLY A 281 -8.24 18.39 8.37
N THR A 282 -8.57 19.60 7.86
CA THR A 282 -9.45 20.58 8.51
C THR A 282 -10.33 21.31 7.49
N PRO A 283 -11.48 21.89 7.93
CA PRO A 283 -12.34 22.70 7.06
C PRO A 283 -11.61 23.87 6.40
N GLU A 284 -10.68 24.51 7.11
CA GLU A 284 -9.90 25.63 6.59
C GLU A 284 -9.00 25.19 5.43
N ARG A 285 -8.31 24.03 5.56
CA ARG A 285 -7.49 23.47 4.48
C ARG A 285 -8.34 23.09 3.27
N LEU A 286 -9.53 22.52 3.48
CA LEU A 286 -10.48 22.25 2.41
C LEU A 286 -10.90 23.54 1.68
N GLN A 287 -11.21 24.61 2.42
CA GLN A 287 -11.57 25.90 1.86
C GLN A 287 -10.41 26.53 1.08
N GLN A 288 -9.21 26.54 1.65
CA GLN A 288 -8.00 27.04 0.99
C GLN A 288 -7.74 26.29 -0.32
N LEU A 289 -7.83 24.96 -0.30
CA LEU A 289 -7.65 24.13 -1.49
C LEU A 289 -8.67 24.47 -2.57
N ASN A 290 -9.96 24.60 -2.23
CA ASN A 290 -11.01 24.96 -3.17
C ASN A 290 -10.91 26.40 -3.69
N SER A 291 -10.27 27.31 -2.95
CA SER A 291 -10.05 28.71 -3.34
C SER A 291 -8.80 28.89 -4.20
N ALA A 292 -7.88 27.95 -4.18
CA ALA A 292 -6.66 27.99 -4.98
C ALA A 292 -7.00 27.84 -6.47
N GLN A 293 -6.69 28.88 -7.25
CA GLN A 293 -6.83 28.86 -8.71
C GLN A 293 -5.54 28.33 -9.33
N GLY A 294 -5.60 27.20 -9.98
CA GLY A 294 -4.49 26.65 -10.76
C GLY A 294 -5.01 25.63 -11.78
N PRO A 295 -4.29 25.40 -12.89
CA PRO A 295 -4.69 24.37 -13.84
C PRO A 295 -4.73 23.01 -13.14
N LEU A 296 -5.87 22.31 -13.29
CA LEU A 296 -6.04 20.93 -12.85
C LEU A 296 -5.67 19.99 -14.01
N PRO A 297 -5.11 18.80 -13.74
CA PRO A 297 -4.73 17.84 -14.78
C PRO A 297 -5.93 17.27 -15.53
#